data_41bbec0084f4ff545bf422c630d9f133
#
_entry.id   41bbec0084f4ff545bf422c630d9f133
#
_cell.length_a   1.000
_cell.length_b   1.000
_cell.length_c   1.000
_cell.angle_alpha   90.00
_cell.angle_beta   90.00
_cell.angle_gamma   90.00
#
_symmetry.space_group_name_H-M   'P 1'
#
loop_
_entity.id
_entity.type
_entity.pdbx_description
1 polymer ?
#
loop_
_entity_poly.entity_id
_entity_poly.type
_entity_poly.pdbx_seq_one_letter_code
_entity_poly.pdbx_strand_id
1 'polypeptide(L)'
;MKTMTALFAATALTLTAGLAQADVRPDHIEGLLKSGAVMPFEKLNAAAVATHAGASITDTELDHKNGVLVYEVDLTDTAGKRFEVKLDAKTGAVLENKQDS
;
A
#
# COMPACT_ATOMS: atom_id res chain seq x y z
N MET A 1 -9.08 13.17 -33.53
CA MET A 1 -9.00 12.58 -32.77
C MET A 1 -8.71 12.70 -32.33
N LYS A 2 -8.66 12.65 -32.76
CA LYS A 2 -8.46 12.26 -32.15
C LYS A 2 -8.18 12.07 -31.53
N THR A 3 -8.46 12.52 -32.40
CA THR A 3 -8.29 11.84 -31.61
C THR A 3 -7.98 11.60 -30.99
N MET A 4 -8.15 11.61 -31.49
CA MET A 4 -8.03 10.92 -30.71
C MET A 4 -7.67 10.64 -30.18
N THR A 5 -7.94 11.12 -30.96
CA THR A 5 -7.73 10.38 -30.25
C THR A 5 -7.38 10.11 -29.56
N ALA A 6 -7.67 10.37 -30.43
CA ALA A 6 -7.58 9.61 -29.58
C ALA A 6 -7.27 9.37 -28.89
N LEU A 7 -7.43 9.74 -29.30
CA LEU A 7 -7.37 9.04 -28.41
C LEU A 7 -7.02 8.91 -27.73
N PHE A 8 -7.08 8.79 -27.92
CA PHE A 8 -6.94 8.11 -26.93
C PHE A 8 -6.66 7.79 -26.32
N ALA A 9 -6.99 7.97 -27.22
CA ALA A 9 -7.00 7.20 -26.33
C ALA A 9 -6.80 6.86 -25.73
N ALA A 10 -6.84 6.99 -26.16
CA ALA A 10 -6.80 6.25 -25.25
C ALA A 10 -6.64 6.01 -24.60
N THR A 11 -6.74 6.07 -24.84
CA THR A 11 -6.70 5.44 -23.85
C THR A 11 -6.69 5.23 -23.14
N ALA A 12 -6.80 5.19 -23.39
CA ALA A 12 -6.89 4.64 -22.40
C ALA A 12 -6.98 4.29 -21.80
N LEU A 13 -7.21 4.22 -21.93
CA LEU A 13 -7.35 3.55 -21.03
C LEU A 13 -7.23 3.06 -20.41
N THR A 14 -7.39 2.89 -20.62
CA THR A 14 -7.20 2.30 -19.84
C THR A 14 -7.09 1.94 -19.24
N LEU A 15 -7.29 1.85 -19.06
CA LEU A 15 -7.09 1.55 -18.17
C LEU A 15 -7.29 1.10 -17.59
N THR A 16 -7.26 0.76 -17.46
CA THR A 16 -7.64 0.42 -16.79
C THR A 16 -7.82 -0.22 -15.79
N ALA A 17 -8.14 -0.75 -15.97
CA ALA A 17 -8.81 -1.46 -14.92
C ALA A 17 -7.82 -2.01 -13.93
N GLY A 18 -6.93 -2.82 -14.30
CA GLY A 18 -5.88 -3.27 -13.40
C GLY A 18 -5.14 -2.13 -12.74
N LEU A 19 -5.41 -0.93 -13.20
CA LEU A 19 -4.75 0.25 -12.67
C LEU A 19 -5.24 0.63 -11.28
N ALA A 20 -6.28 -0.05 -10.78
CA ALA A 20 -6.79 0.25 -9.44
C ALA A 20 -5.77 -0.08 -8.36
N GLN A 21 -4.80 -0.94 -8.65
CA GLN A 21 -3.79 -1.32 -7.67
C GLN A 21 -2.43 -1.44 -8.34
N ALA A 22 -1.46 -0.70 -7.84
CA ALA A 22 -0.10 -0.71 -8.39
C ALA A 22 0.89 -0.33 -7.31
N ASP A 23 2.05 -0.98 -7.33
CA ASP A 23 3.13 -0.66 -6.40
C ASP A 23 3.63 0.75 -6.67
N VAL A 24 3.95 1.47 -5.60
CA VAL A 24 4.53 2.79 -5.72
C VAL A 24 6.02 2.64 -6.04
N ARG A 25 6.47 3.35 -7.04
CA ARG A 25 7.86 3.28 -7.48
C ARG A 25 8.78 3.88 -6.40
N PRO A 26 9.93 3.26 -6.16
CA PRO A 26 10.84 3.75 -5.13
C PRO A 26 11.27 5.20 -5.32
N ASP A 27 11.37 5.69 -6.55
CA ASP A 27 11.78 7.06 -6.80
C ASP A 27 10.70 8.08 -6.44
N HIS A 28 9.46 7.64 -6.20
CA HIS A 28 8.37 8.52 -5.76
C HIS A 28 8.18 8.54 -4.25
N ILE A 29 8.70 7.53 -3.55
CA ILE A 29 8.44 7.36 -2.13
C ILE A 29 8.96 8.53 -1.31
N GLU A 30 10.15 9.03 -1.64
CA GLU A 30 10.73 10.14 -0.90
C GLU A 30 9.85 11.38 -0.96
N GLY A 31 9.31 11.67 -2.14
CA GLY A 31 8.42 12.83 -2.30
C GLY A 31 7.14 12.68 -1.52
N LEU A 32 6.60 11.46 -1.47
CA LEU A 32 5.38 11.18 -0.72
C LEU A 32 5.61 11.36 0.79
N LEU A 33 6.77 10.93 1.28
CA LEU A 33 7.12 11.10 2.68
C LEU A 33 7.30 12.59 3.02
N LYS A 34 7.98 13.33 2.15
CA LYS A 34 8.23 14.76 2.39
C LYS A 34 6.96 15.57 2.37
N SER A 35 6.01 15.21 1.50
CA SER A 35 4.75 15.95 1.37
C SER A 35 3.74 15.60 2.46
N GLY A 36 3.99 14.55 3.23
CA GLY A 36 3.04 14.08 4.24
C GLY A 36 1.94 13.21 3.67
N ALA A 37 2.03 12.85 2.39
CA ALA A 37 1.05 11.93 1.78
C ALA A 37 1.20 10.53 2.37
N VAL A 38 2.38 10.20 2.88
CA VAL A 38 2.67 8.93 3.51
C VAL A 38 3.35 9.21 4.84
N MET A 39 2.88 8.56 5.91
CA MET A 39 3.52 8.65 7.21
C MET A 39 4.90 8.00 7.17
N PRO A 40 5.80 8.37 8.08
CA PRO A 40 7.08 7.67 8.19
C PRO A 40 6.85 6.18 8.34
N PHE A 41 7.61 5.39 7.60
CA PHE A 41 7.44 3.93 7.60
C PHE A 41 7.62 3.35 9.00
N GLU A 42 8.50 3.94 9.80
CA GLU A 42 8.71 3.50 11.17
C GLU A 42 7.40 3.51 11.96
N LYS A 43 6.60 4.55 11.78
CA LYS A 43 5.33 4.67 12.48
C LYS A 43 4.29 3.69 11.92
N LEU A 44 4.29 3.50 10.61
CA LEU A 44 3.38 2.54 9.99
C LEU A 44 3.72 1.12 10.45
N ASN A 45 5.00 0.80 10.50
CA ASN A 45 5.43 -0.52 10.96
C ASN A 45 5.02 -0.74 12.42
N ALA A 46 5.17 0.27 13.26
CA ALA A 46 4.77 0.16 14.67
C ALA A 46 3.27 -0.07 14.81
N ALA A 47 2.48 0.62 13.99
CA ALA A 47 1.03 0.45 14.01
C ALA A 47 0.63 -0.97 13.60
N ALA A 48 1.31 -1.53 12.60
CA ALA A 48 1.03 -2.89 12.16
C ALA A 48 1.39 -3.91 13.24
N VAL A 49 2.57 -3.77 13.85
CA VAL A 49 3.02 -4.71 14.88
C VAL A 49 2.11 -4.64 16.11
N ALA A 50 1.55 -3.46 16.39
CA ALA A 50 0.64 -3.30 17.52
C ALA A 50 -0.61 -4.16 17.39
N THR A 51 -0.98 -4.59 16.18
CA THR A 51 -2.14 -5.47 15.99
C THR A 51 -1.85 -6.91 16.38
N HIS A 52 -0.56 -7.29 16.42
CA HIS A 52 -0.14 -8.64 16.79
C HIS A 52 1.15 -8.53 17.61
N ALA A 53 0.99 -8.31 18.91
CA ALA A 53 2.13 -8.08 19.80
C ALA A 53 3.10 -9.24 19.73
N GLY A 54 4.39 -8.93 19.62
CA GLY A 54 5.44 -9.93 19.54
C GLY A 54 5.71 -10.45 18.14
N ALA A 55 4.94 -10.03 17.14
CA ALA A 55 5.14 -10.47 15.76
C ALA A 55 6.35 -9.76 15.14
N SER A 56 6.93 -10.43 14.15
CA SER A 56 8.02 -9.88 13.36
C SER A 56 7.53 -9.52 11.97
N ILE A 57 8.04 -8.42 11.44
CA ILE A 57 7.73 -8.01 10.07
C ILE A 57 8.58 -8.84 9.10
N THR A 58 7.94 -9.48 8.14
CA THR A 58 8.65 -10.28 7.14
C THR A 58 8.67 -9.61 5.77
N ASP A 59 7.72 -8.70 5.49
CA ASP A 59 7.70 -8.01 4.22
C ASP A 59 6.83 -6.77 4.34
N THR A 60 7.11 -5.76 3.52
CA THR A 60 6.31 -4.54 3.47
C THR A 60 6.17 -4.10 2.01
N GLU A 61 5.06 -3.42 1.72
CA GLU A 61 4.77 -2.97 0.37
C GLU A 61 3.90 -1.72 0.43
N LEU A 62 4.20 -0.75 -0.44
CA LEU A 62 3.40 0.46 -0.55
C LEU A 62 2.71 0.45 -1.90
N ASP A 63 1.39 0.50 -1.90
CA ASP A 63 0.57 0.39 -3.11
C ASP A 63 -0.37 1.55 -3.26
N HIS A 64 -0.75 1.83 -4.51
CA HIS A 64 -1.91 2.67 -4.82
C HIS A 64 -3.09 1.75 -5.07
N LYS A 65 -4.19 1.98 -4.36
CA LYS A 65 -5.39 1.18 -4.54
C LYS A 65 -6.60 2.10 -4.56
N ASN A 66 -7.23 2.23 -5.73
CA ASN A 66 -8.41 3.07 -5.90
C ASN A 66 -8.18 4.51 -5.40
N GLY A 67 -7.00 5.05 -5.71
CA GLY A 67 -6.67 6.42 -5.33
C GLY A 67 -6.19 6.58 -3.91
N VAL A 68 -6.08 5.49 -3.15
CA VAL A 68 -5.63 5.52 -1.77
C VAL A 68 -4.25 4.86 -1.68
N LEU A 69 -3.34 5.49 -0.94
CA LEU A 69 -2.05 4.88 -0.66
C LEU A 69 -2.21 3.91 0.50
N VAL A 70 -1.90 2.65 0.25
CA VAL A 70 -2.05 1.57 1.22
C VAL A 70 -0.69 0.97 1.53
N TYR A 71 -0.38 0.84 2.81
CA TYR A 71 0.85 0.22 3.26
C TYR A 71 0.52 -1.18 3.77
N GLU A 72 1.07 -2.18 3.12
CA GLU A 72 0.81 -3.56 3.48
C GLU A 72 2.00 -4.12 4.25
N VAL A 73 1.73 -4.78 5.38
CA VAL A 73 2.77 -5.37 6.22
C VAL A 73 2.45 -6.83 6.45
N ASP A 74 3.39 -7.68 6.13
CA ASP A 74 3.27 -9.12 6.41
C ASP A 74 3.99 -9.39 7.73
N LEU A 75 3.28 -10.05 8.65
CA LEU A 75 3.77 -10.34 9.99
C LEU A 75 3.77 -11.84 10.24
N THR A 76 4.74 -12.30 11.05
CA THR A 76 4.74 -13.66 11.55
C THR A 76 4.79 -13.57 13.08
N ASP A 77 3.83 -14.22 13.76
CA ASP A 77 3.78 -14.16 15.22
C ASP A 77 4.71 -15.22 15.82
N THR A 78 4.75 -15.26 17.17
CA THR A 78 5.64 -16.18 17.86
C THR A 78 5.25 -17.65 17.70
N ALA A 79 4.03 -17.91 17.26
CA ALA A 79 3.56 -19.27 17.00
C ALA A 79 3.78 -19.65 15.53
N GLY A 80 4.36 -18.78 14.73
CA GLY A 80 4.61 -19.05 13.32
C GLY A 80 3.43 -18.75 12.41
N LYS A 81 2.37 -18.16 12.93
CA LYS A 81 1.21 -17.79 12.12
C LYS A 81 1.50 -16.49 11.38
N ARG A 82 1.03 -16.42 10.14
CA ARG A 82 1.27 -15.24 9.30
C ARG A 82 0.00 -14.42 9.17
N PHE A 83 0.20 -13.10 9.16
CA PHE A 83 -0.89 -12.14 9.08
C PHE A 83 -0.54 -11.08 8.05
N GLU A 84 -1.56 -10.57 7.39
CA GLU A 84 -1.42 -9.45 6.46
C GLU A 84 -2.21 -8.29 7.03
N VAL A 85 -1.52 -7.15 7.24
CA VAL A 85 -2.16 -5.95 7.78
C VAL A 85 -2.01 -4.86 6.74
N LYS A 86 -3.14 -4.25 6.38
CA LYS A 86 -3.14 -3.12 5.44
C LYS A 86 -3.52 -1.87 6.21
N LEU A 87 -2.72 -0.83 6.01
CA LEU A 87 -2.90 0.44 6.69
C LEU A 87 -3.10 1.54 5.65
N ASP A 88 -3.91 2.53 6.01
CA ASP A 88 -3.92 3.78 5.26
C ASP A 88 -2.57 4.43 5.47
N ALA A 89 -1.81 4.61 4.38
CA ALA A 89 -0.44 5.08 4.49
C ALA A 89 -0.35 6.53 4.96
N LYS A 90 -1.43 7.29 4.85
CA LYS A 90 -1.45 8.69 5.27
C LYS A 90 -1.78 8.84 6.75
N THR A 91 -2.70 8.02 7.25
CA THR A 91 -3.21 8.17 8.62
C THR A 91 -2.76 7.09 9.58
N GLY A 92 -2.30 5.95 9.04
CA GLY A 92 -1.93 4.80 9.87
C GLY A 92 -3.12 3.97 10.33
N ALA A 93 -4.32 4.29 9.85
CA ALA A 93 -5.51 3.53 10.23
C ALA A 93 -5.46 2.13 9.65
N VAL A 94 -5.86 1.13 10.45
CA VAL A 94 -5.89 -0.26 9.97
C VAL A 94 -7.10 -0.44 9.07
N LEU A 95 -6.84 -0.82 7.82
CA LEU A 95 -7.89 -1.05 6.83
C LEU A 95 -8.26 -2.52 6.75
N GLU A 96 -7.29 -3.40 6.97
CA GLU A 96 -7.52 -4.83 6.91
C GLU A 96 -6.49 -5.54 7.77
N ASN A 97 -6.91 -6.60 8.44
CA ASN A 97 -6.03 -7.40 9.30
C ASN A 97 -6.55 -8.83 9.21
N LYS A 98 -5.83 -9.67 8.47
CA LYS A 98 -6.31 -11.04 8.27
C LYS A 98 -5.16 -12.02 8.42
N GLN A 99 -5.52 -13.24 8.80
CA GLN A 99 -4.55 -14.31 8.87
C GLN A 99 -4.30 -14.85 7.47
N ASP A 100 -3.02 -14.99 7.16
CA ASP A 100 -2.58 -15.44 5.85
C ASP A 100 -1.75 -16.71 6.03
N SER A 101 -2.29 -17.66 6.66
CA SER A 101 -1.60 -18.84 7.13
C SER A 101 -0.71 -19.52 6.12
#